data_2b0c82e4192466a1a392b24a15ca7f17
#
_entry.id   2b0c82e4192466a1a392b24a15ca7f17
#
_cell.length_a   1.000
_cell.length_b   1.000
_cell.length_c   1.000
_cell.angle_alpha   90.00
_cell.angle_beta   90.00
_cell.angle_gamma   90.00
#
_symmetry.space_group_name_H-M   'P 1'
#
loop_
_entity.id
_entity.type
_entity.pdbx_description
1 polymer ?
#
loop_
_entity_poly.entity_id
_entity_poly.type
_entity_poly.pdbx_seq_one_letter_code
_entity_poly.pdbx_strand_id
1 'polypeptide(L)'
;MKKLLILLLTVLSFTSFSQDVNWENYSEKDGVIIKKGMIDCNGNELLTFKITNTNNQRSVVSWYEEVWVDGVCKQDGKSSEYFRELTLDPNESIEGSCSFQRSFYIGSKVKRGNKVMILTSFSLNNISVEIEK
;
A
#
# COMPACT_ATOMS: atom_id res chain seq x y z
N MET A 1 53.20 26.89 -17.13
CA MET A 1 51.75 27.16 -17.23
C MET A 1 51.01 25.89 -16.76
N LYS A 2 50.42 25.99 -15.60
CA LYS A 2 49.61 24.87 -15.09
C LYS A 2 48.21 25.07 -15.63
N LYS A 3 47.75 24.15 -16.50
CA LYS A 3 46.34 24.10 -16.93
C LYS A 3 45.52 23.47 -15.82
N LEU A 4 44.71 24.25 -15.17
CA LEU A 4 43.75 23.77 -14.17
C LEU A 4 42.60 23.11 -14.92
N LEU A 5 42.55 21.76 -14.90
CA LEU A 5 41.44 20.99 -15.45
C LEU A 5 40.33 21.01 -14.39
N ILE A 6 39.35 21.88 -14.56
CA ILE A 6 38.14 21.87 -13.73
C ILE A 6 37.29 20.76 -14.22
N LEU A 7 37.32 19.64 -13.49
CA LEU A 7 36.40 18.50 -13.68
C LEU A 7 35.04 18.93 -13.12
N LEU A 8 34.14 19.35 -14.01
CA LEU A 8 32.77 19.69 -13.65
C LEU A 8 32.02 18.38 -13.38
N LEU A 9 31.95 17.97 -12.12
CA LEU A 9 31.14 16.85 -11.69
C LEU A 9 29.68 17.25 -11.75
N THR A 10 29.00 16.98 -12.86
CA THR A 10 27.55 17.11 -12.95
C THR A 10 26.94 15.99 -12.10
N VAL A 11 26.55 16.33 -10.89
CA VAL A 11 25.73 15.46 -10.06
C VAL A 11 24.33 15.43 -10.70
N LEU A 12 24.06 14.36 -11.44
CA LEU A 12 22.73 14.04 -11.90
C LEU A 12 21.88 13.66 -10.68
N SER A 13 21.21 14.66 -10.14
CA SER A 13 20.19 14.43 -9.12
C SER A 13 19.03 13.69 -9.78
N PHE A 14 18.96 12.38 -9.60
CA PHE A 14 17.76 11.63 -9.94
C PHE A 14 16.67 12.04 -8.94
N THR A 15 15.81 12.96 -9.35
CA THR A 15 14.58 13.23 -8.61
C THR A 15 13.65 12.04 -8.84
N SER A 16 13.59 11.11 -7.89
CA SER A 16 12.55 10.10 -7.87
C SER A 16 11.23 10.82 -7.58
N PHE A 17 10.35 10.86 -8.59
CA PHE A 17 8.98 11.33 -8.40
C PHE A 17 8.21 10.26 -7.64
N SER A 18 8.16 10.36 -6.31
CA SER A 18 7.18 9.64 -5.53
C SER A 18 5.86 10.41 -5.60
N GLN A 19 4.74 9.72 -5.88
CA GLN A 19 3.43 10.34 -5.78
C GLN A 19 3.20 10.78 -4.34
N ASP A 20 2.77 12.02 -4.14
CA ASP A 20 2.29 12.49 -2.85
C ASP A 20 0.92 11.87 -2.58
N VAL A 21 0.90 10.86 -1.72
CA VAL A 21 -0.31 10.19 -1.31
C VAL A 21 -0.88 10.88 -0.07
N ASN A 22 -2.14 11.26 -0.12
CA ASN A 22 -2.86 11.78 1.04
C ASN A 22 -3.30 10.60 1.93
N TRP A 23 -2.48 10.29 2.92
CA TRP A 23 -2.74 9.18 3.84
C TRP A 23 -3.76 9.54 4.90
N GLU A 24 -4.81 8.73 5.01
CA GLU A 24 -5.84 8.82 6.04
C GLU A 24 -5.76 7.63 6.98
N ASN A 25 -6.00 7.85 8.27
CA ASN A 25 -6.07 6.76 9.24
C ASN A 25 -7.24 5.83 8.90
N TYR A 26 -6.97 4.53 8.90
CA TYR A 26 -7.97 3.49 8.70
C TYR A 26 -8.20 2.68 9.97
N SER A 27 -7.13 2.16 10.57
CA SER A 27 -7.20 1.32 11.77
C SER A 27 -5.87 1.37 12.54
N GLU A 28 -5.96 1.16 13.84
CA GLU A 28 -4.80 0.98 14.71
C GLU A 28 -5.09 -0.17 15.67
N LYS A 29 -4.16 -1.12 15.77
CA LYS A 29 -4.28 -2.26 16.67
C LYS A 29 -2.89 -2.73 17.13
N ASP A 30 -2.74 -2.88 18.45
CA ASP A 30 -1.52 -3.44 19.07
C ASP A 30 -0.21 -2.85 18.53
N GLY A 31 -0.18 -1.52 18.39
CA GLY A 31 0.99 -0.78 17.89
C GLY A 31 1.19 -0.80 16.38
N VAL A 32 0.27 -1.39 15.62
CA VAL A 32 0.29 -1.35 14.15
C VAL A 32 -0.75 -0.35 13.65
N ILE A 33 -0.28 0.60 12.84
CA ILE A 33 -1.12 1.66 12.26
C ILE A 33 -1.33 1.35 10.78
N ILE A 34 -2.59 1.30 10.35
CA ILE A 34 -2.97 1.11 8.95
C ILE A 34 -3.59 2.42 8.45
N LYS A 35 -3.00 2.98 7.40
CA LYS A 35 -3.51 4.13 6.68
C LYS A 35 -3.92 3.72 5.28
N LYS A 36 -4.87 4.44 4.71
CA LYS A 36 -5.33 4.27 3.33
C LYS A 36 -5.07 5.52 2.52
N GLY A 37 -4.91 5.36 1.22
CA GLY A 37 -4.72 6.46 0.29
C GLY A 37 -5.01 6.02 -1.14
N MET A 38 -5.10 6.98 -2.04
CA MET A 38 -5.37 6.73 -3.44
C MET A 38 -4.12 7.02 -4.28
N ILE A 39 -3.84 6.13 -5.24
CA ILE A 39 -2.76 6.33 -6.22
C ILE A 39 -3.30 6.13 -7.62
N ASP A 40 -2.71 6.80 -8.59
CA ASP A 40 -2.96 6.58 -10.02
C ASP A 40 -1.86 5.69 -10.61
N CYS A 41 -2.26 4.61 -11.26
CA CYS A 41 -1.37 3.67 -11.92
C CYS A 41 -1.80 3.50 -13.36
N ASN A 42 -1.18 4.23 -14.27
CA ASN A 42 -1.48 4.17 -15.71
C ASN A 42 -2.96 4.46 -16.03
N GLY A 43 -3.55 5.46 -15.38
CA GLY A 43 -4.95 5.83 -15.56
C GLY A 43 -5.94 5.00 -14.73
N ASN A 44 -5.48 3.99 -14.01
CA ASN A 44 -6.30 3.26 -13.03
C ASN A 44 -6.09 3.85 -11.65
N GLU A 45 -7.20 4.08 -10.95
CA GLU A 45 -7.19 4.56 -9.58
C GLU A 45 -7.20 3.36 -8.63
N LEU A 46 -6.21 3.29 -7.76
CA LEU A 46 -6.05 2.21 -6.81
C LEU A 46 -6.09 2.75 -5.38
N LEU A 47 -6.86 2.08 -4.53
CA LEU A 47 -6.80 2.26 -3.10
C LEU A 47 -5.59 1.48 -2.57
N THR A 48 -4.69 2.15 -1.90
CA THR A 48 -3.48 1.55 -1.34
C THR A 48 -3.42 1.74 0.17
N PHE A 49 -2.55 0.98 0.81
CA PHE A 49 -2.38 1.00 2.27
C PHE A 49 -0.93 1.29 2.65
N LYS A 50 -0.79 2.00 3.76
CA LYS A 50 0.48 2.19 4.45
C LYS A 50 0.36 1.57 5.83
N ILE A 51 1.20 0.58 6.12
CA ILE A 51 1.17 -0.18 7.36
C ILE A 51 2.47 0.04 8.11
N THR A 52 2.36 0.55 9.32
CA THR A 52 3.51 0.91 10.16
C THR A 52 3.48 0.11 11.46
N ASN A 53 4.56 -0.60 11.74
CA ASN A 53 4.78 -1.26 13.03
C ASN A 53 5.49 -0.30 13.97
N THR A 54 4.81 0.19 15.01
CA THR A 54 5.41 1.07 16.01
C THR A 54 6.03 0.31 17.18
N ASN A 55 5.96 -1.02 17.17
CA ASN A 55 6.53 -1.86 18.21
C ASN A 55 8.06 -1.98 18.07
N ASN A 56 8.74 -2.23 19.18
CA ASN A 56 10.18 -2.52 19.22
C ASN A 56 10.51 -3.97 18.83
N GLN A 57 9.50 -4.73 18.44
CA GLN A 57 9.58 -6.14 18.06
C GLN A 57 8.94 -6.33 16.71
N ARG A 58 9.39 -7.35 16.00
CA ARG A 58 8.75 -7.78 14.76
C ARG A 58 7.29 -8.13 15.02
N SER A 59 6.41 -7.71 14.12
CA SER A 59 4.98 -7.97 14.19
C SER A 59 4.47 -8.59 12.91
N VAL A 60 3.57 -9.56 13.05
CA VAL A 60 2.86 -10.17 11.93
C VAL A 60 1.43 -9.62 11.92
N VAL A 61 1.07 -8.95 10.85
CA VAL A 61 -0.25 -8.35 10.66
C VAL A 61 -1.01 -9.17 9.64
N SER A 62 -2.26 -9.51 9.93
CA SER A 62 -3.11 -10.25 9.01
C SER A 62 -4.53 -9.71 8.99
N TRP A 63 -5.22 -9.95 7.88
CA TRP A 63 -6.61 -9.55 7.69
C TRP A 63 -7.24 -10.36 6.56
N TYR A 64 -8.57 -10.23 6.42
CA TYR A 64 -9.31 -10.72 5.27
C TYR A 64 -9.84 -9.53 4.48
N GLU A 65 -9.66 -9.54 3.16
CA GLU A 65 -10.16 -8.47 2.30
C GLU A 65 -11.61 -8.71 1.92
N GLU A 66 -12.45 -7.72 2.18
CA GLU A 66 -13.79 -7.62 1.65
C GLU A 66 -13.84 -6.52 0.59
N VAL A 67 -14.30 -6.86 -0.60
CA VAL A 67 -14.31 -5.93 -1.74
C VAL A 67 -15.62 -6.07 -2.52
N TRP A 68 -16.30 -4.96 -2.71
CA TRP A 68 -17.49 -4.85 -3.52
C TRP A 68 -17.22 -3.93 -4.70
N VAL A 69 -17.53 -4.39 -5.90
CA VAL A 69 -17.32 -3.64 -7.15
C VAL A 69 -18.63 -3.59 -7.91
N ASP A 70 -19.04 -2.39 -8.32
CA ASP A 70 -20.32 -2.16 -9.01
C ASP A 70 -21.52 -2.79 -8.26
N GLY A 71 -21.49 -2.75 -6.94
CA GLY A 71 -22.52 -3.31 -6.06
C GLY A 71 -22.50 -4.84 -5.92
N VAL A 72 -21.48 -5.52 -6.44
CA VAL A 72 -21.32 -6.98 -6.39
C VAL A 72 -20.14 -7.35 -5.50
N CYS A 73 -20.34 -8.29 -4.59
CA CYS A 73 -19.27 -8.83 -3.75
C CYS A 73 -18.28 -9.64 -4.59
N LYS A 74 -17.03 -9.18 -4.64
CA LYS A 74 -15.93 -9.85 -5.34
C LYS A 74 -15.01 -10.62 -4.39
N GLN A 75 -14.86 -10.13 -3.16
CA GLN A 75 -14.11 -10.78 -2.09
C GLN A 75 -14.96 -10.71 -0.83
N ASP A 76 -15.16 -11.83 -0.18
CA ASP A 76 -16.15 -11.95 0.90
C ASP A 76 -15.65 -11.57 2.29
N GLY A 77 -14.36 -11.26 2.42
CA GLY A 77 -13.76 -10.85 3.70
C GLY A 77 -13.64 -11.96 4.75
N LYS A 78 -13.80 -13.24 4.36
CA LYS A 78 -13.74 -14.38 5.30
C LYS A 78 -13.13 -15.65 4.71
N SER A 79 -13.21 -15.85 3.40
CA SER A 79 -12.63 -17.02 2.73
C SER A 79 -11.10 -16.94 2.72
N SER A 80 -10.45 -18.09 2.84
CA SER A 80 -8.98 -18.18 2.93
C SER A 80 -8.24 -17.59 1.74
N GLU A 81 -8.85 -17.57 0.55
CA GLU A 81 -8.27 -16.94 -0.65
C GLU A 81 -8.10 -15.43 -0.54
N TYR A 82 -8.84 -14.78 0.37
CA TYR A 82 -8.78 -13.34 0.63
C TYR A 82 -8.01 -12.98 1.90
N PHE A 83 -7.38 -13.98 2.51
CA PHE A 83 -6.48 -13.78 3.63
C PHE A 83 -5.18 -13.12 3.17
N ARG A 84 -4.74 -12.12 3.92
CA ARG A 84 -3.47 -11.41 3.68
C ARG A 84 -2.67 -11.36 4.97
N GLU A 85 -1.37 -11.50 4.82
CA GLU A 85 -0.44 -11.47 5.93
C GLU A 85 0.83 -10.71 5.56
N LEU A 86 1.34 -9.94 6.49
CA LEU A 86 2.52 -9.12 6.31
C LEU A 86 3.36 -9.15 7.58
N THR A 87 4.66 -9.39 7.43
CA THR A 87 5.63 -9.31 8.52
C THR A 87 6.37 -7.98 8.44
N LEU A 88 6.36 -7.24 9.55
CA LEU A 88 7.03 -5.95 9.68
C LEU A 88 8.11 -6.02 10.76
N ASP A 89 9.31 -5.57 10.43
CA ASP A 89 10.39 -5.39 11.40
C ASP A 89 10.07 -4.26 12.38
N PRO A 90 10.78 -4.16 13.52
CA PRO A 90 10.57 -3.06 14.46
C PRO A 90 10.65 -1.70 13.77
N ASN A 91 9.65 -0.85 13.98
CA ASN A 91 9.55 0.50 13.41
C ASN A 91 9.51 0.57 11.89
N GLU A 92 9.27 -0.54 11.21
CA GLU A 92 9.15 -0.60 9.75
C GLU A 92 7.80 -0.07 9.29
N SER A 93 7.82 0.66 8.17
CA SER A 93 6.62 1.10 7.47
C SER A 93 6.69 0.63 6.01
N ILE A 94 5.63 -0.01 5.54
CA ILE A 94 5.52 -0.47 4.15
C ILE A 94 4.27 0.18 3.54
N GLU A 95 4.42 0.70 2.33
CA GLU A 95 3.32 1.30 1.60
C GLU A 95 3.18 0.67 0.21
N GLY A 96 1.94 0.52 -0.25
CA GLY A 96 1.65 0.04 -1.59
C GLY A 96 2.02 1.08 -2.65
N SER A 97 2.40 0.58 -3.82
CA SER A 97 2.73 1.39 -5.00
C SER A 97 2.26 0.67 -6.26
N CYS A 98 2.40 1.31 -7.42
CA CYS A 98 2.01 0.70 -8.69
C CYS A 98 2.77 -0.58 -9.04
N SER A 99 3.95 -0.77 -8.47
CA SER A 99 4.82 -1.94 -8.71
C SER A 99 4.82 -2.95 -7.56
N PHE A 100 4.01 -2.72 -6.53
CA PHE A 100 4.01 -3.54 -5.33
C PHE A 100 3.05 -4.74 -5.41
N GLN A 101 3.13 -5.63 -4.43
CA GLN A 101 2.30 -6.83 -4.34
C GLN A 101 0.82 -6.49 -4.25
N ARG A 102 -0.01 -7.36 -4.81
CA ARG A 102 -1.48 -7.19 -4.88
C ARG A 102 -2.16 -6.97 -3.53
N SER A 103 -1.58 -7.50 -2.46
CA SER A 103 -2.11 -7.35 -1.10
C SER A 103 -2.11 -5.92 -0.56
N PHE A 104 -1.42 -4.99 -1.25
CA PHE A 104 -1.32 -3.59 -0.83
C PHE A 104 -2.22 -2.63 -1.59
N TYR A 105 -3.02 -3.12 -2.52
CA TYR A 105 -3.95 -2.25 -3.23
C TYR A 105 -5.24 -2.97 -3.62
N ILE A 106 -6.31 -2.17 -3.70
CA ILE A 106 -7.62 -2.58 -4.20
C ILE A 106 -7.97 -1.64 -5.35
N GLY A 107 -8.41 -2.17 -6.48
CA GLY A 107 -8.83 -1.34 -7.61
C GLY A 107 -10.02 -0.47 -7.22
N SER A 108 -9.89 0.85 -7.30
CA SER A 108 -10.95 1.80 -7.00
C SER A 108 -11.73 2.21 -8.24
N LYS A 109 -11.01 2.58 -9.28
CA LYS A 109 -11.58 2.86 -10.60
C LYS A 109 -10.66 2.26 -11.65
N VAL A 110 -11.07 1.12 -12.19
CA VAL A 110 -10.24 0.34 -13.11
C VAL A 110 -10.93 0.21 -14.46
N LYS A 111 -10.21 0.58 -15.51
CA LYS A 111 -10.67 0.46 -16.89
C LYS A 111 -10.20 -0.87 -17.48
N ARG A 112 -11.15 -1.68 -17.96
CA ARG A 112 -10.88 -2.89 -18.74
C ARG A 112 -11.61 -2.81 -20.07
N GLY A 113 -10.86 -2.57 -21.14
CA GLY A 113 -11.45 -2.32 -22.46
C GLY A 113 -12.35 -1.09 -22.43
N ASN A 114 -13.62 -1.23 -22.82
CA ASN A 114 -14.62 -0.16 -22.79
C ASN A 114 -15.41 -0.09 -21.47
N LYS A 115 -15.11 -0.97 -20.51
CA LYS A 115 -15.81 -1.05 -19.23
C LYS A 115 -14.98 -0.42 -18.11
N VAL A 116 -15.62 0.41 -17.30
CA VAL A 116 -15.04 0.96 -16.06
C VAL A 116 -15.67 0.24 -14.87
N MET A 117 -14.82 -0.32 -14.01
CA MET A 117 -15.24 -0.95 -12.75
C MET A 117 -14.97 0.00 -11.60
N ILE A 118 -15.95 0.20 -10.73
CA ILE A 118 -15.89 1.14 -9.62
C ILE A 118 -16.04 0.40 -8.30
N LEU A 119 -15.11 0.62 -7.38
CA LEU A 119 -15.18 0.13 -6.01
C LEU A 119 -16.38 0.75 -5.29
N THR A 120 -17.30 -0.08 -4.86
CA THR A 120 -18.49 0.33 -4.10
C THR A 120 -18.18 0.45 -2.60
N SER A 121 -17.51 -0.57 -2.06
CA SER A 121 -17.07 -0.58 -0.66
C SER A 121 -15.93 -1.58 -0.45
N PHE A 122 -15.20 -1.41 0.62
CA PHE A 122 -14.17 -2.36 1.05
C PHE A 122 -14.11 -2.41 2.58
N SER A 123 -13.54 -3.50 3.08
CA SER A 123 -13.19 -3.62 4.49
C SER A 123 -12.01 -4.57 4.66
N LEU A 124 -11.15 -4.28 5.61
CA LEU A 124 -10.14 -5.21 6.10
C LEU A 124 -10.68 -5.85 7.37
N ASN A 125 -11.14 -7.09 7.25
CA ASN A 125 -11.85 -7.78 8.32
C ASN A 125 -10.89 -8.59 9.21
N ASN A 126 -11.22 -8.69 10.49
CA ASN A 126 -10.49 -9.50 11.46
C ASN A 126 -8.99 -9.18 11.49
N ILE A 127 -8.65 -7.91 11.54
CA ILE A 127 -7.26 -7.47 11.65
C ILE A 127 -6.67 -8.09 12.92
N SER A 128 -5.57 -8.82 12.76
CA SER A 128 -4.84 -9.46 13.83
C SER A 128 -3.38 -9.02 13.81
N VAL A 129 -2.82 -8.83 14.98
CA VAL A 129 -1.41 -8.46 15.16
C VAL A 129 -0.79 -9.44 16.15
N GLU A 130 0.23 -10.18 15.70
CA GLU A 130 1.06 -11.01 16.54
C GLU A 130 2.42 -10.35 16.70
N ILE A 131 2.79 -10.06 17.95
CA ILE A 131 4.09 -9.48 18.29
C ILE A 131 5.01 -10.64 18.64
N GLU A 132 6.13 -10.76 17.93
CA GLU A 132 7.17 -11.76 18.23
C GLU A 132 7.86 -11.39 19.55
N LYS A 133 7.98 -12.37 20.42
CA LYS A 133 8.66 -12.23 21.72
C LYS A 133 10.14 -12.58 21.60
#